data_3f12c0c6f9dcec4ac9bd7def321b2819
#
_entry.id   3f12c0c6f9dcec4ac9bd7def321b2819
#
_cell.length_a   1.000
_cell.length_b   1.000
_cell.length_c   1.000
_cell.angle_alpha   90.00
_cell.angle_beta   90.00
_cell.angle_gamma   90.00
#
_symmetry.space_group_name_H-M   'P 1'
#
loop_
_entity.id
_entity.type
_entity.pdbx_description
1 polymer ?
#
loop_
_entity_poly.entity_id
_entity_poly.type
_entity_poly.pdbx_seq_one_letter_code
_entity_poly.pdbx_strand_id
1 'polypeptide(L)'
;MYKTLSVMTLAQVFAQCGAPIVVLLGGIVGAHLATDPGLATLPIAFMIVGVAISAIPAALLMSRFGRKRCFLASAVSATGAGLLAAYAISIEAFWLFCAATFLIGSNNAFIQQYRFAVAETVPADKLGRSLSILMLAGVAAAWLGPWVAERLHNWSDWGEFSGSFMGLSLLTSISVLVLAFYENMPLEIKAIDAPQRPLPRIMAQPTFLLAASAGAVAYAIMSLIMTATPVSMHQIDHFNLSDTTWVIQSHVMAMFLPSLFSGLLIDRVGPTRVILLGLVLMVACLCVAYVDRHLLHYWISLVLLGIGWNFLFLGGTTLLTSTYQPAERFKVQALNDFLIFSLQAMAALGSGYILLSYGWHALLYVCMPLLLAMVVILWHTRGQSVAAITPTAI
;
A
#
# COMPACT_ATOMS: atom_id res chain seq x y z
N MET A 1 21.13 -6.87 -10.66
CA MET A 1 20.14 -7.56 -9.83
C MET A 1 20.25 -7.13 -8.35
N TYR A 2 21.22 -7.59 -7.57
CA TYR A 2 21.31 -7.31 -6.12
C TYR A 2 21.43 -5.81 -5.80
N LYS A 3 22.19 -5.03 -6.58
CA LYS A 3 22.32 -3.58 -6.40
C LYS A 3 20.95 -2.87 -6.45
N THR A 4 20.14 -3.15 -7.46
CA THR A 4 18.80 -2.55 -7.61
C THR A 4 17.89 -2.93 -6.45
N LEU A 5 17.84 -4.22 -6.09
CA LEU A 5 17.05 -4.70 -4.97
C LEU A 5 17.45 -4.01 -3.65
N SER A 6 18.76 -3.96 -3.35
CA SER A 6 19.25 -3.32 -2.12
C SER A 6 18.96 -1.82 -2.08
N VAL A 7 19.19 -1.10 -3.20
CA VAL A 7 18.90 0.33 -3.30
C VAL A 7 17.41 0.61 -3.14
N MET A 8 16.53 -0.17 -3.82
CA MET A 8 15.08 0.01 -3.71
C MET A 8 14.56 -0.32 -2.31
N THR A 9 15.04 -1.41 -1.70
CA THR A 9 14.66 -1.80 -0.33
C THR A 9 15.08 -0.74 0.68
N LEU A 10 16.33 -0.25 0.62
CA LEU A 10 16.81 0.78 1.53
C LEU A 10 16.09 2.12 1.31
N ALA A 11 15.86 2.53 0.07
CA ALA A 11 15.10 3.74 -0.24
C ALA A 11 13.67 3.64 0.30
N GLN A 12 13.03 2.46 0.18
CA GLN A 12 11.67 2.24 0.65
C GLN A 12 11.57 2.36 2.18
N VAL A 13 12.56 1.89 2.96
CA VAL A 13 12.57 2.05 4.42
C VAL A 13 12.34 3.51 4.80
N PHE A 14 13.06 4.43 4.19
CA PHE A 14 12.97 5.85 4.53
C PHE A 14 11.77 6.54 3.86
N ALA A 15 11.52 6.26 2.59
CA ALA A 15 10.43 6.90 1.84
C ALA A 15 9.05 6.52 2.38
N GLN A 16 8.87 5.28 2.83
CA GLN A 16 7.57 4.78 3.28
C GLN A 16 7.19 5.24 4.70
N CYS A 17 8.10 5.86 5.45
CA CYS A 17 7.81 6.40 6.80
C CYS A 17 6.70 7.46 6.80
N GLY A 18 6.45 8.12 5.67
CA GLY A 18 5.42 9.17 5.57
C GLY A 18 4.02 8.68 5.91
N ALA A 19 3.63 7.49 5.44
CA ALA A 19 2.30 6.95 5.69
C ALA A 19 2.04 6.67 7.18
N PRO A 20 2.87 5.92 7.93
CA PRO A 20 2.66 5.72 9.36
C PRO A 20 2.73 7.02 10.18
N ILE A 21 3.55 8.01 9.81
CA ILE A 21 3.59 9.32 10.49
C ILE A 21 2.27 10.06 10.30
N VAL A 22 1.75 10.14 9.07
CA VAL A 22 0.46 10.81 8.79
C VAL A 22 -0.70 10.06 9.43
N VAL A 23 -0.70 8.73 9.45
CA VAL A 23 -1.74 7.94 10.13
C VAL A 23 -1.72 8.18 11.63
N LEU A 24 -0.53 8.25 12.25
CA LEU A 24 -0.37 8.50 13.69
C LEU A 24 -0.79 9.92 14.07
N LEU A 25 -0.30 10.93 13.37
CA LEU A 25 -0.41 12.35 13.77
C LEU A 25 -1.46 13.12 13.00
N GLY A 26 -1.85 12.66 11.80
CA GLY A 26 -2.73 13.42 10.90
C GLY A 26 -4.10 13.73 11.51
N GLY A 27 -4.66 12.81 12.29
CA GLY A 27 -5.92 13.03 13.00
C GLY A 27 -5.75 13.97 14.21
N ILE A 28 -4.65 13.86 14.95
CA ILE A 28 -4.35 14.71 16.12
C ILE A 28 -4.12 16.15 15.67
N VAL A 29 -3.20 16.35 14.71
CA VAL A 29 -2.92 17.68 14.14
C VAL A 29 -4.15 18.22 13.42
N GLY A 30 -4.88 17.36 12.71
CA GLY A 30 -6.14 17.74 12.07
C GLY A 30 -7.18 18.26 13.05
N ALA A 31 -7.33 17.63 14.22
CA ALA A 31 -8.24 18.08 15.25
C ALA A 31 -7.83 19.43 15.90
N HIS A 32 -6.51 19.71 15.98
CA HIS A 32 -6.01 20.99 16.48
C HIS A 32 -6.20 22.14 15.47
N LEU A 33 -6.03 21.84 14.17
CA LEU A 33 -6.07 22.86 13.12
C LEU A 33 -7.47 23.09 12.52
N ALA A 34 -8.35 22.08 12.61
CA ALA A 34 -9.68 22.18 12.00
C ALA A 34 -10.61 23.05 12.83
N THR A 35 -11.36 23.92 12.17
CA THR A 35 -12.44 24.70 12.79
C THR A 35 -13.67 23.86 13.10
N ASP A 36 -13.90 22.79 12.35
CA ASP A 36 -14.95 21.78 12.53
C ASP A 36 -14.32 20.45 12.95
N PRO A 37 -14.69 19.91 14.13
CA PRO A 37 -14.20 18.61 14.61
C PRO A 37 -14.42 17.45 13.62
N GLY A 38 -15.48 17.53 12.81
CA GLY A 38 -15.77 16.54 11.76
C GLY A 38 -14.69 16.44 10.66
N LEU A 39 -13.83 17.45 10.53
CA LEU A 39 -12.75 17.49 9.55
C LEU A 39 -11.41 16.95 10.09
N ALA A 40 -11.33 16.54 11.37
CA ALA A 40 -10.09 16.15 12.02
C ALA A 40 -9.31 15.06 11.25
N THR A 41 -10.00 14.11 10.63
CA THR A 41 -9.38 12.99 9.89
C THR A 41 -9.13 13.30 8.41
N LEU A 42 -9.52 14.49 7.95
CA LEU A 42 -9.39 14.86 6.54
C LEU A 42 -7.94 14.84 6.02
N PRO A 43 -6.90 15.21 6.80
CA PRO A 43 -5.50 15.10 6.33
C PRO A 43 -5.11 13.66 5.98
N ILE A 44 -5.59 12.66 6.73
CA ILE A 44 -5.37 11.24 6.42
C ILE A 44 -6.09 10.87 5.10
N ALA A 45 -7.33 11.33 4.94
CA ALA A 45 -8.10 11.10 3.70
C ALA A 45 -7.41 11.74 2.48
N PHE A 46 -6.87 12.95 2.62
CA PHE A 46 -6.11 13.61 1.56
C PHE A 46 -4.85 12.83 1.15
N MET A 47 -4.15 12.22 2.10
CA MET A 47 -3.04 11.32 1.79
C MET A 47 -3.51 10.12 0.95
N ILE A 48 -4.59 9.44 1.33
CA ILE A 48 -5.12 8.28 0.60
C ILE A 48 -5.57 8.68 -0.81
N VAL A 49 -6.27 9.80 -0.93
CA VAL A 49 -6.69 10.38 -2.22
C VAL A 49 -5.47 10.74 -3.08
N GLY A 50 -4.41 11.28 -2.46
CA GLY A 50 -3.14 11.57 -3.13
C GLY A 50 -2.52 10.33 -3.76
N VAL A 51 -2.54 9.17 -3.07
CA VAL A 51 -2.09 7.89 -3.64
C VAL A 51 -2.92 7.51 -4.87
N ALA A 52 -4.26 7.53 -4.74
CA ALA A 52 -5.17 7.08 -5.79
C ALA A 52 -5.07 7.96 -7.04
N ILE A 53 -5.12 9.29 -6.89
CA ILE A 53 -5.04 10.23 -8.01
C ILE A 53 -3.67 10.17 -8.70
N SER A 54 -2.59 9.96 -7.95
CA SER A 54 -1.24 9.96 -8.49
C SER A 54 -0.83 8.63 -9.12
N ALA A 55 -1.58 7.55 -8.98
CA ALA A 55 -1.22 6.22 -9.49
C ALA A 55 -1.01 6.22 -11.03
N ILE A 56 -1.95 6.79 -11.78
CA ILE A 56 -1.83 6.90 -13.26
C ILE A 56 -0.75 7.92 -13.67
N PRO A 57 -0.75 9.17 -13.16
CA PRO A 57 0.31 10.13 -13.46
C PRO A 57 1.71 9.61 -13.16
N ALA A 58 1.92 8.89 -12.06
CA ALA A 58 3.21 8.32 -11.70
C ALA A 58 3.73 7.37 -12.80
N ALA A 59 2.89 6.44 -13.27
CA ALA A 59 3.28 5.51 -14.32
C ALA A 59 3.52 6.21 -15.67
N LEU A 60 2.69 7.21 -16.03
CA LEU A 60 2.86 7.99 -17.26
C LEU A 60 4.14 8.84 -17.23
N LEU A 61 4.44 9.49 -16.11
CA LEU A 61 5.68 10.24 -15.94
C LEU A 61 6.90 9.31 -16.05
N MET A 62 6.83 8.13 -15.41
CA MET A 62 7.92 7.14 -15.50
C MET A 62 8.11 6.58 -16.90
N SER A 63 7.05 6.42 -17.70
CA SER A 63 7.17 6.00 -19.10
C SER A 63 7.87 7.06 -19.97
N ARG A 64 7.67 8.36 -19.65
CA ARG A 64 8.25 9.48 -20.43
C ARG A 64 9.65 9.87 -19.96
N PHE A 65 9.89 9.95 -18.66
CA PHE A 65 11.12 10.50 -18.08
C PHE A 65 12.03 9.44 -17.47
N GLY A 66 11.57 8.17 -17.42
CA GLY A 66 12.26 7.05 -16.79
C GLY A 66 12.07 7.00 -15.27
N ARG A 67 12.23 5.81 -14.70
CA ARG A 67 11.95 5.55 -13.26
C ARG A 67 12.85 6.37 -12.33
N LYS A 68 14.16 6.46 -12.60
CA LYS A 68 15.12 7.17 -11.73
C LYS A 68 14.74 8.63 -11.50
N ARG A 69 14.48 9.37 -12.59
CA ARG A 69 14.14 10.79 -12.48
C ARG A 69 12.85 11.00 -11.72
N CYS A 70 11.85 10.16 -11.97
CA CYS A 70 10.55 10.24 -11.31
C CYS A 70 10.64 9.87 -9.82
N PHE A 71 11.38 8.84 -9.46
CA PHE A 71 11.60 8.47 -8.07
C PHE A 71 12.33 9.58 -7.28
N LEU A 72 13.39 10.15 -7.86
CA LEU A 72 14.09 11.28 -7.25
C LEU A 72 13.19 12.50 -7.11
N ALA A 73 12.47 12.88 -8.16
CA ALA A 73 11.57 14.04 -8.12
C ALA A 73 10.45 13.87 -7.07
N SER A 74 9.86 12.67 -6.97
CA SER A 74 8.80 12.41 -5.99
C SER A 74 9.35 12.39 -4.56
N ALA A 75 10.55 11.86 -4.32
CA ALA A 75 11.18 11.88 -3.02
C ALA A 75 11.56 13.30 -2.58
N VAL A 76 12.07 14.14 -3.50
CA VAL A 76 12.30 15.58 -3.25
C VAL A 76 10.98 16.31 -2.95
N SER A 77 9.91 16.00 -3.69
CA SER A 77 8.56 16.54 -3.41
C SER A 77 8.08 16.13 -2.02
N ALA A 78 8.30 14.88 -1.60
CA ALA A 78 7.94 14.41 -0.26
C ALA A 78 8.76 15.10 0.85
N THR A 79 10.04 15.37 0.60
CA THR A 79 10.88 16.18 1.51
C THR A 79 10.29 17.58 1.68
N GLY A 80 9.92 18.22 0.57
CA GLY A 80 9.25 19.52 0.60
C GLY A 80 7.87 19.46 1.26
N ALA A 81 7.13 18.37 1.06
CA ALA A 81 5.82 18.18 1.69
C ALA A 81 5.90 18.03 3.21
N GLY A 82 6.92 17.37 3.74
CA GLY A 82 7.17 17.30 5.18
C GLY A 82 7.47 18.67 5.77
N LEU A 83 8.32 19.48 5.11
CA LEU A 83 8.57 20.88 5.53
C LEU A 83 7.31 21.74 5.41
N LEU A 84 6.51 21.55 4.36
CA LEU A 84 5.25 22.25 4.17
C LEU A 84 4.25 21.90 5.28
N ALA A 85 4.18 20.64 5.71
CA ALA A 85 3.36 20.20 6.83
C ALA A 85 3.79 20.86 8.14
N ALA A 86 5.10 20.89 8.42
CA ALA A 86 5.64 21.58 9.58
C ALA A 86 5.33 23.09 9.56
N TYR A 87 5.47 23.73 8.41
CA TYR A 87 5.12 25.14 8.22
C TYR A 87 3.62 25.39 8.38
N ALA A 88 2.77 24.50 7.83
CA ALA A 88 1.33 24.59 7.98
C ALA A 88 0.89 24.53 9.46
N ILE A 89 1.56 23.72 10.27
CA ILE A 89 1.34 23.65 11.72
C ILE A 89 1.72 24.99 12.37
N SER A 90 2.86 25.59 12.01
CA SER A 90 3.35 26.83 12.62
C SER A 90 2.45 28.06 12.37
N ILE A 91 1.70 28.05 11.27
CA ILE A 91 0.75 29.13 10.92
C ILE A 91 -0.72 28.71 11.09
N GLU A 92 -0.96 27.57 11.74
CA GLU A 92 -2.29 27.00 12.01
C GLU A 92 -3.19 26.86 10.75
N ALA A 93 -2.58 26.53 9.60
CA ALA A 93 -3.22 26.47 8.31
C ALA A 93 -3.70 25.05 7.94
N PHE A 94 -4.94 24.70 8.32
CA PHE A 94 -5.52 23.37 8.12
C PHE A 94 -5.45 22.87 6.66
N TRP A 95 -5.89 23.68 5.70
CA TRP A 95 -5.92 23.29 4.29
C TRP A 95 -4.54 23.12 3.67
N LEU A 96 -3.56 23.89 4.17
CA LEU A 96 -2.16 23.73 3.77
C LEU A 96 -1.57 22.42 4.30
N PHE A 97 -1.96 22.04 5.52
CA PHE A 97 -1.60 20.74 6.08
C PHE A 97 -2.23 19.58 5.27
N CYS A 98 -3.51 19.70 4.88
CA CYS A 98 -4.15 18.74 3.98
C CYS A 98 -3.43 18.65 2.61
N ALA A 99 -3.01 19.76 2.04
CA ALA A 99 -2.23 19.76 0.81
C ALA A 99 -0.87 19.08 0.96
N ALA A 100 -0.19 19.29 2.09
CA ALA A 100 1.06 18.62 2.40
C ALA A 100 0.88 17.09 2.52
N THR A 101 -0.15 16.63 3.22
CA THR A 101 -0.46 15.19 3.34
C THR A 101 -0.87 14.57 2.00
N PHE A 102 -1.56 15.31 1.13
CA PHE A 102 -1.83 14.89 -0.25
C PHE A 102 -0.54 14.65 -1.04
N LEU A 103 0.46 15.54 -0.93
CA LEU A 103 1.76 15.37 -1.58
C LEU A 103 2.55 14.18 -1.02
N ILE A 104 2.47 13.93 0.29
CA ILE A 104 3.03 12.71 0.91
C ILE A 104 2.37 11.47 0.33
N GLY A 105 1.06 11.49 0.17
CA GLY A 105 0.29 10.42 -0.50
C GLY A 105 0.69 10.25 -1.97
N SER A 106 0.86 11.36 -2.69
CA SER A 106 1.34 11.33 -4.08
C SER A 106 2.69 10.63 -4.20
N ASN A 107 3.66 10.92 -3.30
CA ASN A 107 4.93 10.22 -3.25
C ASN A 107 4.74 8.71 -2.99
N ASN A 108 3.79 8.33 -2.15
CA ASN A 108 3.52 6.92 -1.88
C ASN A 108 3.09 6.15 -3.14
N ALA A 109 2.39 6.78 -4.09
CA ALA A 109 2.09 6.18 -5.39
C ALA A 109 3.37 5.84 -6.19
N PHE A 110 4.42 6.67 -6.10
CA PHE A 110 5.72 6.35 -6.72
C PHE A 110 6.46 5.25 -5.95
N ILE A 111 6.38 5.21 -4.61
CA ILE A 111 6.97 4.14 -3.80
C ILE A 111 6.37 2.79 -4.17
N GLN A 112 5.07 2.71 -4.41
CA GLN A 112 4.40 1.48 -4.86
C GLN A 112 4.97 0.94 -6.18
N GLN A 113 5.58 1.78 -7.01
CA GLN A 113 6.23 1.36 -8.25
C GLN A 113 7.62 0.72 -8.06
N TYR A 114 8.21 0.79 -6.85
CA TYR A 114 9.51 0.16 -6.57
C TYR A 114 9.45 -1.36 -6.76
N ARG A 115 8.31 -2.00 -6.43
CA ARG A 115 8.10 -3.43 -6.66
C ARG A 115 8.23 -3.83 -8.13
N PHE A 116 7.76 -2.97 -9.05
CA PHE A 116 7.88 -3.22 -10.47
C PHE A 116 9.30 -2.92 -10.99
N ALA A 117 9.98 -1.91 -10.44
CA ALA A 117 11.37 -1.66 -10.74
C ALA A 117 12.28 -2.83 -10.33
N VAL A 118 11.99 -3.48 -9.20
CA VAL A 118 12.67 -4.71 -8.78
C VAL A 118 12.29 -5.87 -9.70
N ALA A 119 11.00 -6.07 -9.97
CA ALA A 119 10.52 -7.16 -10.83
C ALA A 119 11.15 -7.18 -12.23
N GLU A 120 11.46 -6.00 -12.77
CA GLU A 120 12.11 -5.86 -14.09
C GLU A 120 13.60 -6.23 -14.10
N THR A 121 14.23 -6.37 -12.93
CA THR A 121 15.68 -6.61 -12.81
C THR A 121 16.04 -8.02 -12.33
N VAL A 122 15.04 -8.80 -11.94
CA VAL A 122 15.25 -10.15 -11.37
C VAL A 122 14.69 -11.23 -12.29
N PRO A 123 15.32 -12.42 -12.33
CA PRO A 123 14.78 -13.58 -13.02
C PRO A 123 13.43 -14.02 -12.40
N ALA A 124 12.58 -14.63 -13.22
CA ALA A 124 11.23 -15.05 -12.81
C ALA A 124 11.23 -16.03 -11.63
N ASP A 125 12.21 -16.91 -11.56
CA ASP A 125 12.39 -17.90 -10.47
C ASP A 125 12.75 -17.27 -9.10
N LYS A 126 13.19 -15.98 -9.09
CA LYS A 126 13.57 -15.25 -7.87
C LYS A 126 12.64 -14.07 -7.57
N LEU A 127 11.60 -13.88 -8.38
CA LEU A 127 10.73 -12.72 -8.31
C LEU A 127 10.00 -12.64 -6.96
N GLY A 128 9.36 -13.72 -6.52
CA GLY A 128 8.62 -13.77 -5.26
C GLY A 128 9.51 -13.42 -4.06
N ARG A 129 10.70 -14.01 -3.99
CA ARG A 129 11.69 -13.74 -2.93
C ARG A 129 12.17 -12.28 -2.96
N SER A 130 12.42 -11.72 -4.15
CA SER A 130 12.90 -10.34 -4.28
C SER A 130 11.83 -9.32 -3.87
N LEU A 131 10.58 -9.55 -4.23
CA LEU A 131 9.44 -8.72 -3.80
C LEU A 131 9.22 -8.84 -2.28
N SER A 132 9.37 -10.04 -1.71
CA SER A 132 9.33 -10.24 -0.25
C SER A 132 10.39 -9.44 0.49
N ILE A 133 11.64 -9.45 0.02
CA ILE A 133 12.72 -8.65 0.61
C ILE A 133 12.38 -7.15 0.56
N LEU A 134 11.84 -6.69 -0.58
CA LEU A 134 11.40 -5.30 -0.72
C LEU A 134 10.30 -4.96 0.30
N MET A 135 9.33 -5.84 0.50
CA MET A 135 8.22 -5.62 1.44
C MET A 135 8.69 -5.57 2.90
N LEU A 136 9.78 -6.24 3.27
CA LEU A 136 10.35 -6.13 4.62
C LEU A 136 10.79 -4.71 4.97
N ALA A 137 11.06 -3.86 3.99
CA ALA A 137 11.27 -2.43 4.23
C ALA A 137 10.08 -1.77 4.92
N GLY A 138 8.85 -2.28 4.69
CA GLY A 138 7.64 -1.81 5.36
C GLY A 138 7.65 -2.05 6.87
N VAL A 139 8.24 -3.16 7.35
CA VAL A 139 8.40 -3.43 8.80
C VAL A 139 9.29 -2.36 9.42
N ALA A 140 10.43 -2.06 8.78
CA ALA A 140 11.34 -1.04 9.26
C ALA A 140 10.71 0.36 9.24
N ALA A 141 9.97 0.69 8.17
CA ALA A 141 9.28 1.98 8.04
C ALA A 141 8.16 2.14 9.07
N ALA A 142 7.39 1.06 9.33
CA ALA A 142 6.31 1.05 10.33
C ALA A 142 6.80 1.27 11.76
N TRP A 143 8.04 0.88 12.05
CA TRP A 143 8.69 1.15 13.34
C TRP A 143 9.38 2.51 13.35
N LEU A 144 10.19 2.81 12.34
CA LEU A 144 11.03 4.01 12.26
C LEU A 144 10.21 5.30 12.17
N GLY A 145 9.11 5.30 11.38
CA GLY A 145 8.26 6.47 11.19
C GLY A 145 7.68 6.99 12.52
N PRO A 146 6.88 6.19 13.24
CA PRO A 146 6.33 6.59 14.55
C PRO A 146 7.40 6.91 15.58
N TRP A 147 8.52 6.17 15.60
CA TRP A 147 9.62 6.44 16.52
C TRP A 147 10.24 7.83 16.30
N VAL A 148 10.49 8.22 15.05
CA VAL A 148 11.00 9.55 14.70
C VAL A 148 9.93 10.61 15.03
N ALA A 149 8.67 10.35 14.73
CA ALA A 149 7.59 11.27 15.01
C ALA A 149 7.47 11.57 16.52
N GLU A 150 7.52 10.54 17.34
CA GLU A 150 7.45 10.67 18.80
C GLU A 150 8.67 11.38 19.37
N ARG A 151 9.89 11.07 18.89
CA ARG A 151 11.12 11.68 19.42
C ARG A 151 11.26 13.15 19.07
N LEU A 152 10.72 13.57 17.92
CA LEU A 152 10.90 14.93 17.41
C LEU A 152 9.65 15.81 17.58
N HIS A 153 8.55 15.34 18.22
CA HIS A 153 7.30 16.09 18.26
C HIS A 153 7.46 17.51 18.88
N ASN A 154 8.31 17.69 19.88
CA ASN A 154 8.62 18.96 20.54
C ASN A 154 10.01 19.53 20.20
N TRP A 155 10.65 19.04 19.10
CA TRP A 155 12.01 19.47 18.76
C TRP A 155 12.07 20.86 18.13
N SER A 156 10.98 21.39 17.63
CA SER A 156 10.90 22.67 16.90
C SER A 156 10.01 23.66 17.62
N ASP A 157 10.42 24.94 17.61
CA ASP A 157 9.61 26.07 18.11
C ASP A 157 8.44 26.45 17.19
N TRP A 158 8.24 25.73 16.10
CA TRP A 158 7.17 25.97 15.11
C TRP A 158 5.80 25.38 15.54
N GLY A 159 5.69 24.90 16.76
CA GLY A 159 4.50 24.27 17.31
C GLY A 159 4.62 22.77 17.52
N GLU A 160 3.75 22.23 18.35
CA GLU A 160 3.71 20.81 18.67
C GLU A 160 3.52 19.96 17.40
N PHE A 161 4.25 18.87 17.25
CA PHE A 161 4.32 17.97 16.09
C PHE A 161 5.00 18.54 14.82
N SER A 162 5.35 19.83 14.74
CA SER A 162 6.09 20.37 13.58
C SER A 162 7.42 19.67 13.39
N GLY A 163 8.15 19.39 14.47
CA GLY A 163 9.39 18.63 14.47
C GLY A 163 9.24 17.20 13.94
N SER A 164 8.09 16.55 14.16
CA SER A 164 7.79 15.22 13.60
C SER A 164 7.77 15.23 12.07
N PHE A 165 7.18 16.26 11.45
CA PHE A 165 7.15 16.42 10.00
C PHE A 165 8.50 16.90 9.43
N MET A 166 9.31 17.66 10.19
CA MET A 166 10.73 17.91 9.85
C MET A 166 11.52 16.61 9.87
N GLY A 167 11.28 15.72 10.85
CA GLY A 167 11.84 14.38 10.90
C GLY A 167 11.46 13.53 9.66
N LEU A 168 10.22 13.62 9.20
CA LEU A 168 9.80 13.01 7.94
C LEU A 168 10.62 13.55 6.75
N SER A 169 10.84 14.88 6.69
CA SER A 169 11.67 15.49 5.65
C SER A 169 13.10 14.98 5.67
N LEU A 170 13.67 14.78 6.86
CA LEU A 170 15.00 14.17 7.01
C LEU A 170 15.02 12.74 6.46
N LEU A 171 14.04 11.90 6.83
CA LEU A 171 13.94 10.52 6.34
C LEU A 171 13.80 10.47 4.82
N THR A 172 12.91 11.28 4.25
CA THR A 172 12.73 11.32 2.79
C THR A 172 13.96 11.88 2.07
N SER A 173 14.71 12.80 2.66
CA SER A 173 16.00 13.27 2.14
C SER A 173 17.04 12.15 2.08
N ILE A 174 17.08 11.27 3.08
CA ILE A 174 17.94 10.07 3.05
C ILE A 174 17.51 9.17 1.89
N SER A 175 16.20 9.00 1.65
CA SER A 175 15.70 8.25 0.49
C SER A 175 16.16 8.87 -0.85
N VAL A 176 16.18 10.21 -0.99
CA VAL A 176 16.73 10.90 -2.17
C VAL A 176 18.18 10.50 -2.40
N LEU A 177 19.02 10.53 -1.34
CA LEU A 177 20.44 10.17 -1.44
C LEU A 177 20.61 8.70 -1.86
N VAL A 178 19.81 7.78 -1.29
CA VAL A 178 19.85 6.36 -1.65
C VAL A 178 19.41 6.15 -3.10
N LEU A 179 18.33 6.81 -3.54
CA LEU A 179 17.82 6.71 -4.90
C LEU A 179 18.79 7.27 -5.97
N ALA A 180 19.71 8.15 -5.60
CA ALA A 180 20.76 8.63 -6.51
C ALA A 180 21.61 7.45 -7.05
N PHE A 181 21.79 6.39 -6.28
CA PHE A 181 22.50 5.17 -6.67
C PHE A 181 21.68 4.18 -7.50
N TYR A 182 20.36 4.42 -7.67
CA TYR A 182 19.54 3.61 -8.55
C TYR A 182 19.93 3.87 -10.01
N GLU A 183 19.99 2.80 -10.80
CA GLU A 183 20.27 2.87 -12.22
C GLU A 183 19.04 2.41 -13.00
N ASN A 184 18.60 3.22 -13.97
CA ASN A 184 17.56 2.76 -14.89
C ASN A 184 18.06 1.53 -15.63
N MET A 185 17.23 0.50 -15.73
CA MET A 185 17.47 -0.51 -16.75
C MET A 185 17.46 0.15 -18.14
N PRO A 186 18.45 -0.14 -19.00
CA PRO A 186 18.36 0.27 -20.39
C PRO A 186 17.07 -0.32 -20.96
N LEU A 187 16.16 0.54 -21.41
CA LEU A 187 15.06 0.09 -22.24
C LEU A 187 15.69 -0.42 -23.53
N GLU A 188 15.55 -1.71 -23.84
CA GLU A 188 15.86 -2.17 -25.18
C GLU A 188 14.99 -1.35 -26.14
N ILE A 189 15.62 -0.55 -26.98
CA ILE A 189 14.94 0.34 -27.95
C ILE A 189 13.93 -0.47 -28.79
N LYS A 190 14.26 -1.73 -29.11
CA LYS A 190 13.37 -2.69 -29.77
C LYS A 190 12.08 -3.01 -28.98
N ALA A 191 12.08 -2.87 -27.66
CA ALA A 191 10.89 -3.14 -26.83
C ALA A 191 9.90 -1.96 -26.81
N ILE A 192 10.35 -0.74 -27.14
CA ILE A 192 9.49 0.45 -27.19
C ILE A 192 8.66 0.47 -28.48
N ASP A 193 9.22 0.01 -29.59
CA ASP A 193 8.59 -0.02 -30.92
C ASP A 193 7.77 -1.31 -31.16
N ALA A 194 7.75 -2.26 -30.21
CA ALA A 194 6.96 -3.46 -30.36
C ALA A 194 5.43 -3.12 -30.35
N PRO A 195 4.64 -3.75 -31.22
CA PRO A 195 3.20 -3.50 -31.26
C PRO A 195 2.57 -3.85 -29.91
N GLN A 196 1.96 -2.83 -29.28
CA GLN A 196 1.31 -2.98 -27.98
C GLN A 196 -0.11 -3.48 -28.14
N ARG A 197 -0.49 -4.46 -27.34
CA ARG A 197 -1.89 -4.90 -27.29
C ARG A 197 -2.76 -3.77 -26.70
N PRO A 198 -4.00 -3.59 -27.20
CA PRO A 198 -4.94 -2.64 -26.62
C PRO A 198 -5.27 -3.06 -25.17
N LEU A 199 -5.41 -2.06 -24.28
CA LEU A 199 -5.64 -2.29 -22.85
C LEU A 199 -6.85 -3.20 -22.55
N PRO A 200 -8.00 -3.10 -23.25
CA PRO A 200 -9.13 -4.01 -23.03
C PRO A 200 -8.78 -5.48 -23.27
N ARG A 201 -7.89 -5.77 -24.23
CA ARG A 201 -7.43 -7.15 -24.50
C ARG A 201 -6.57 -7.70 -23.35
N ILE A 202 -5.77 -6.83 -22.71
CA ILE A 202 -4.97 -7.23 -21.56
C ILE A 202 -5.87 -7.43 -20.35
N MET A 203 -6.84 -6.53 -20.12
CA MET A 203 -7.81 -6.62 -19.04
C MET A 203 -8.70 -7.88 -19.13
N ALA A 204 -9.01 -8.33 -20.33
CA ALA A 204 -9.81 -9.55 -20.55
C ALA A 204 -9.04 -10.85 -20.24
N GLN A 205 -7.73 -10.79 -19.99
CA GLN A 205 -6.96 -11.97 -19.60
C GLN A 205 -7.38 -12.44 -18.20
N PRO A 206 -7.72 -13.72 -17.99
CA PRO A 206 -8.07 -14.24 -16.68
C PRO A 206 -6.98 -14.03 -15.63
N THR A 207 -5.71 -14.15 -16.03
CA THR A 207 -4.54 -13.86 -15.18
C THR A 207 -4.47 -12.40 -14.73
N PHE A 208 -4.80 -11.44 -15.59
CA PHE A 208 -4.87 -10.04 -15.21
C PHE A 208 -6.01 -9.77 -14.22
N LEU A 209 -7.20 -10.31 -14.50
CA LEU A 209 -8.36 -10.19 -13.61
C LEU A 209 -8.05 -10.75 -12.22
N LEU A 210 -7.42 -11.92 -12.14
CA LEU A 210 -7.02 -12.53 -10.87
C LEU A 210 -5.97 -11.69 -10.15
N ALA A 211 -4.96 -11.21 -10.86
CA ALA A 211 -3.88 -10.43 -10.27
C ALA A 211 -4.37 -9.08 -9.73
N ALA A 212 -5.12 -8.32 -10.53
CA ALA A 212 -5.63 -7.01 -10.17
C ALA A 212 -6.69 -7.09 -9.06
N SER A 213 -7.63 -8.07 -9.15
CA SER A 213 -8.63 -8.26 -8.11
C SER A 213 -8.03 -8.72 -6.78
N ALA A 214 -6.97 -9.53 -6.78
CA ALA A 214 -6.29 -9.92 -5.56
C ALA A 214 -5.74 -8.70 -4.80
N GLY A 215 -5.07 -7.78 -5.49
CA GLY A 215 -4.61 -6.53 -4.89
C GLY A 215 -5.74 -5.61 -4.46
N ALA A 216 -6.73 -5.41 -5.32
CA ALA A 216 -7.87 -4.52 -5.06
C ALA A 216 -8.72 -4.98 -3.86
N VAL A 217 -9.06 -6.27 -3.81
CA VAL A 217 -9.83 -6.86 -2.70
C VAL A 217 -9.03 -6.84 -1.40
N ALA A 218 -7.71 -7.15 -1.46
CA ALA A 218 -6.84 -7.09 -0.29
C ALA A 218 -6.85 -5.71 0.36
N TYR A 219 -6.65 -4.65 -0.43
CA TYR A 219 -6.63 -3.27 0.06
C TYR A 219 -8.01 -2.75 0.48
N ALA A 220 -9.07 -3.11 -0.24
CA ALA A 220 -10.42 -2.68 0.10
C ALA A 220 -10.87 -3.26 1.45
N ILE A 221 -10.76 -4.57 1.64
CA ILE A 221 -11.16 -5.23 2.89
C ILE A 221 -10.29 -4.77 4.05
N MET A 222 -8.97 -4.68 3.82
CA MET A 222 -8.05 -4.15 4.82
C MET A 222 -8.45 -2.74 5.25
N SER A 223 -8.71 -1.84 4.31
CA SER A 223 -9.07 -0.46 4.65
C SER A 223 -10.45 -0.32 5.29
N LEU A 224 -11.44 -1.13 4.89
CA LEU A 224 -12.75 -1.16 5.54
C LEU A 224 -12.62 -1.52 7.03
N ILE A 225 -11.94 -2.62 7.33
CA ILE A 225 -11.87 -3.17 8.69
C ILE A 225 -10.89 -2.37 9.55
N MET A 226 -9.65 -2.17 9.06
CA MET A 226 -8.60 -1.48 9.84
C MET A 226 -8.98 -0.05 10.20
N THR A 227 -9.63 0.70 9.26
CA THR A 227 -10.01 2.09 9.53
C THR A 227 -11.12 2.19 10.56
N ALA A 228 -12.07 1.24 10.56
CA ALA A 228 -13.17 1.19 11.52
C ALA A 228 -12.74 0.69 12.90
N THR A 229 -11.72 -0.17 12.97
CA THR A 229 -11.34 -0.86 14.22
C THR A 229 -11.04 0.08 15.39
N PRO A 230 -10.22 1.15 15.25
CA PRO A 230 -9.94 2.05 16.38
C PRO A 230 -11.20 2.73 16.92
N VAL A 231 -12.11 3.11 16.02
CA VAL A 231 -13.39 3.73 16.40
C VAL A 231 -14.28 2.71 17.12
N SER A 232 -14.39 1.49 16.58
CA SER A 232 -15.17 0.42 17.20
C SER A 232 -14.63 0.06 18.57
N MET A 233 -13.32 -0.17 18.70
CA MET A 233 -12.70 -0.55 19.96
C MET A 233 -12.79 0.55 21.02
N HIS A 234 -12.41 1.79 20.68
CA HIS A 234 -12.26 2.86 21.67
C HIS A 234 -13.57 3.57 21.97
N GLN A 235 -14.37 3.90 20.94
CA GLN A 235 -15.60 4.69 21.14
C GLN A 235 -16.84 3.82 21.39
N ILE A 236 -16.93 2.63 20.80
CA ILE A 236 -18.13 1.78 20.92
C ILE A 236 -17.95 0.74 22.02
N ASP A 237 -16.83 0.02 22.03
CA ASP A 237 -16.59 -1.09 22.97
C ASP A 237 -15.76 -0.66 24.19
N HIS A 238 -15.37 0.64 24.29
CA HIS A 238 -14.70 1.27 25.43
C HIS A 238 -13.36 0.64 25.84
N PHE A 239 -12.63 0.01 24.90
CA PHE A 239 -11.26 -0.43 25.16
C PHE A 239 -10.34 0.77 25.39
N ASN A 240 -9.31 0.58 26.20
CA ASN A 240 -8.30 1.60 26.40
C ASN A 240 -7.44 1.84 25.13
N LEU A 241 -6.75 2.96 25.08
CA LEU A 241 -5.93 3.33 23.94
C LEU A 241 -4.76 2.35 23.74
N SER A 242 -4.20 1.81 24.81
CA SER A 242 -3.09 0.85 24.75
C SER A 242 -3.50 -0.45 24.05
N ASP A 243 -4.68 -0.99 24.37
CA ASP A 243 -5.21 -2.20 23.73
C ASP A 243 -5.47 -1.97 22.24
N THR A 244 -6.08 -0.83 21.90
CA THR A 244 -6.32 -0.44 20.51
C THR A 244 -5.01 -0.31 19.73
N THR A 245 -4.03 0.37 20.33
CA THR A 245 -2.70 0.54 19.73
C THR A 245 -2.01 -0.81 19.50
N TRP A 246 -2.07 -1.71 20.49
CA TRP A 246 -1.49 -3.05 20.38
C TRP A 246 -2.12 -3.87 19.25
N VAL A 247 -3.43 -3.82 19.08
CA VAL A 247 -4.14 -4.52 18.00
C VAL A 247 -3.71 -3.97 16.62
N ILE A 248 -3.67 -2.64 16.46
CA ILE A 248 -3.28 -1.99 15.20
C ILE A 248 -1.81 -2.27 14.86
N GLN A 249 -0.91 -2.18 15.85
CA GLN A 249 0.51 -2.50 15.64
C GLN A 249 0.70 -3.96 15.22
N SER A 250 -0.01 -4.89 15.87
CA SER A 250 0.02 -6.31 15.52
C SER A 250 -0.45 -6.54 14.08
N HIS A 251 -1.51 -5.83 13.64
CA HIS A 251 -1.99 -5.86 12.26
C HIS A 251 -0.91 -5.39 11.27
N VAL A 252 -0.31 -4.22 11.53
CA VAL A 252 0.74 -3.69 10.64
C VAL A 252 1.94 -4.65 10.57
N MET A 253 2.35 -5.22 11.69
CA MET A 253 3.39 -6.25 11.71
C MET A 253 2.97 -7.47 10.87
N ALA A 254 1.73 -7.93 11.00
CA ALA A 254 1.18 -9.05 10.25
C ALA A 254 1.05 -8.77 8.74
N MET A 255 0.97 -7.52 8.31
CA MET A 255 1.00 -7.15 6.89
C MET A 255 2.39 -7.39 6.25
N PHE A 256 3.47 -7.16 6.97
CA PHE A 256 4.82 -7.16 6.38
C PHE A 256 5.68 -8.34 6.82
N LEU A 257 5.57 -8.80 8.07
CA LEU A 257 6.40 -9.85 8.63
C LEU A 257 6.31 -11.20 7.87
N PRO A 258 5.12 -11.63 7.37
CA PRO A 258 5.02 -12.83 6.56
C PRO A 258 5.90 -12.82 5.30
N SER A 259 6.33 -11.63 4.84
CA SER A 259 7.26 -11.50 3.71
C SER A 259 8.61 -12.18 3.94
N LEU A 260 8.95 -12.55 5.18
CA LEU A 260 10.11 -13.40 5.45
C LEU A 260 10.02 -14.77 4.74
N PHE A 261 8.82 -15.30 4.54
CA PHE A 261 8.60 -16.62 3.95
C PHE A 261 7.64 -16.62 2.75
N SER A 262 6.77 -15.63 2.58
CA SER A 262 5.76 -15.61 1.51
C SER A 262 6.38 -15.62 0.11
N GLY A 263 7.54 -15.00 -0.09
CA GLY A 263 8.26 -15.06 -1.36
C GLY A 263 8.79 -16.46 -1.66
N LEU A 264 9.33 -17.16 -0.67
CA LEU A 264 9.75 -18.56 -0.82
C LEU A 264 8.56 -19.47 -1.10
N LEU A 265 7.43 -19.18 -0.50
CA LEU A 265 6.19 -19.92 -0.73
C LEU A 265 5.71 -19.71 -2.18
N ILE A 266 5.73 -18.46 -2.69
CA ILE A 266 5.40 -18.14 -4.09
C ILE A 266 6.33 -18.89 -5.05
N ASP A 267 7.64 -18.88 -4.80
CA ASP A 267 8.63 -19.54 -5.64
C ASP A 267 8.43 -21.07 -5.66
N ARG A 268 7.92 -21.68 -4.57
CA ARG A 268 7.69 -23.13 -4.47
C ARG A 268 6.35 -23.59 -4.98
N VAL A 269 5.26 -22.89 -4.64
CA VAL A 269 3.89 -23.36 -4.91
C VAL A 269 3.16 -22.53 -5.97
N GLY A 270 3.75 -21.42 -6.41
CA GLY A 270 3.19 -20.49 -7.37
C GLY A 270 2.28 -19.43 -6.76
N PRO A 271 2.14 -18.27 -7.46
CA PRO A 271 1.41 -17.11 -6.93
C PRO A 271 -0.09 -17.40 -6.73
N THR A 272 -0.72 -18.18 -7.62
CA THR A 272 -2.16 -18.48 -7.53
C THR A 272 -2.53 -19.25 -6.25
N ARG A 273 -1.68 -20.19 -5.79
CA ARG A 273 -1.94 -20.92 -4.54
C ARG A 273 -1.76 -20.02 -3.32
N VAL A 274 -0.81 -19.09 -3.39
CA VAL A 274 -0.60 -18.10 -2.32
C VAL A 274 -1.77 -17.12 -2.25
N ILE A 275 -2.32 -16.68 -3.39
CA ILE A 275 -3.56 -15.90 -3.46
C ILE A 275 -4.72 -16.67 -2.81
N LEU A 276 -4.88 -17.96 -3.10
CA LEU A 276 -5.93 -18.80 -2.48
C LEU A 276 -5.76 -18.85 -0.95
N LEU A 277 -4.52 -19.02 -0.47
CA LEU A 277 -4.23 -19.04 0.97
C LEU A 277 -4.60 -17.69 1.62
N GLY A 278 -4.24 -16.58 0.97
CA GLY A 278 -4.63 -15.24 1.39
C GLY A 278 -6.14 -15.05 1.46
N LEU A 279 -6.88 -15.57 0.48
CA LEU A 279 -8.35 -15.53 0.47
C LEU A 279 -8.94 -16.31 1.65
N VAL A 280 -8.42 -17.50 1.94
CA VAL A 280 -8.85 -18.31 3.11
C VAL A 280 -8.63 -17.55 4.41
N LEU A 281 -7.48 -16.88 4.56
CA LEU A 281 -7.19 -16.06 5.75
C LEU A 281 -8.11 -14.85 5.87
N MET A 282 -8.49 -14.20 4.76
CA MET A 282 -9.47 -13.12 4.76
C MET A 282 -10.85 -13.61 5.20
N VAL A 283 -11.29 -14.78 4.72
CA VAL A 283 -12.54 -15.39 5.16
C VAL A 283 -12.47 -15.71 6.67
N ALA A 284 -11.38 -16.33 7.13
CA ALA A 284 -11.18 -16.61 8.55
C ALA A 284 -11.21 -15.33 9.41
N CYS A 285 -10.60 -14.24 8.92
CA CYS A 285 -10.68 -12.91 9.54
C CYS A 285 -12.14 -12.49 9.74
N LEU A 286 -12.97 -12.53 8.70
CA LEU A 286 -14.39 -12.15 8.80
C LEU A 286 -15.16 -13.05 9.75
N CYS A 287 -14.90 -14.36 9.73
CA CYS A 287 -15.54 -15.30 10.66
C CYS A 287 -15.22 -14.97 12.12
N VAL A 288 -13.94 -14.71 12.45
CA VAL A 288 -13.53 -14.33 13.81
C VAL A 288 -14.13 -12.98 14.21
N ALA A 289 -14.07 -11.98 13.31
CA ALA A 289 -14.63 -10.65 13.57
C ALA A 289 -16.16 -10.64 13.72
N TYR A 290 -16.86 -11.64 13.18
CA TYR A 290 -18.30 -11.80 13.28
C TYR A 290 -18.76 -12.42 14.60
N VAL A 291 -17.94 -13.31 15.17
CA VAL A 291 -18.32 -14.09 16.37
C VAL A 291 -18.44 -13.21 17.60
N ASP A 292 -17.48 -12.32 17.83
CA ASP A 292 -17.43 -11.48 19.02
C ASP A 292 -16.56 -10.24 18.81
N ARG A 293 -16.68 -9.24 19.74
CA ARG A 293 -15.92 -8.01 19.76
C ARG A 293 -15.04 -7.86 21.02
N HIS A 294 -14.64 -8.97 21.64
CA HIS A 294 -13.61 -8.96 22.67
C HIS A 294 -12.22 -8.65 22.09
N LEU A 295 -11.31 -8.19 22.93
CA LEU A 295 -9.93 -7.82 22.54
C LEU A 295 -9.23 -8.91 21.72
N LEU A 296 -9.37 -10.18 22.12
CA LEU A 296 -8.74 -11.30 21.43
C LEU A 296 -9.32 -11.52 20.02
N HIS A 297 -10.64 -11.30 19.83
CA HIS A 297 -11.27 -11.41 18.52
C HIS A 297 -10.81 -10.29 17.59
N TYR A 298 -10.72 -9.06 18.08
CA TYR A 298 -10.11 -7.95 17.33
C TYR A 298 -8.67 -8.27 16.94
N TRP A 299 -7.86 -8.74 17.89
CA TRP A 299 -6.46 -9.05 17.64
C TRP A 299 -6.28 -10.17 16.61
N ILE A 300 -6.95 -11.32 16.78
CA ILE A 300 -6.86 -12.46 15.87
C ILE A 300 -7.37 -12.05 14.47
N SER A 301 -8.51 -11.38 14.38
CA SER A 301 -9.07 -10.98 13.09
C SER A 301 -8.14 -10.02 12.35
N LEU A 302 -7.53 -9.04 13.03
CA LEU A 302 -6.62 -8.09 12.41
C LEU A 302 -5.27 -8.73 12.03
N VAL A 303 -4.76 -9.67 12.80
CA VAL A 303 -3.57 -10.45 12.44
C VAL A 303 -3.85 -11.29 11.19
N LEU A 304 -4.98 -12.00 11.12
CA LEU A 304 -5.41 -12.76 9.95
C LEU A 304 -5.60 -11.85 8.72
N LEU A 305 -6.18 -10.66 8.92
CA LEU A 305 -6.34 -9.64 7.89
C LEU A 305 -4.99 -9.21 7.31
N GLY A 306 -4.01 -8.95 8.18
CA GLY A 306 -2.65 -8.54 7.75
C GLY A 306 -1.94 -9.62 6.95
N ILE A 307 -1.95 -10.87 7.43
CA ILE A 307 -1.34 -12.01 6.72
C ILE A 307 -2.06 -12.27 5.39
N GLY A 308 -3.39 -12.25 5.39
CA GLY A 308 -4.20 -12.41 4.19
C GLY A 308 -3.93 -11.34 3.15
N TRP A 309 -3.82 -10.08 3.58
CA TRP A 309 -3.42 -8.96 2.74
C TRP A 309 -2.03 -9.19 2.11
N ASN A 310 -1.04 -9.61 2.89
CA ASN A 310 0.30 -9.88 2.39
C ASN A 310 0.29 -10.92 1.25
N PHE A 311 -0.41 -12.04 1.45
CA PHE A 311 -0.46 -13.12 0.48
C PHE A 311 -1.22 -12.73 -0.80
N LEU A 312 -2.34 -12.03 -0.67
CA LEU A 312 -3.11 -11.55 -1.83
C LEU A 312 -2.33 -10.51 -2.62
N PHE A 313 -1.73 -9.54 -1.94
CA PHE A 313 -1.01 -8.44 -2.59
C PHE A 313 0.29 -8.90 -3.25
N LEU A 314 1.10 -9.70 -2.54
CA LEU A 314 2.36 -10.20 -3.07
C LEU A 314 2.13 -11.21 -4.20
N GLY A 315 1.18 -12.13 -4.02
CA GLY A 315 0.78 -13.09 -5.04
C GLY A 315 0.20 -12.39 -6.27
N GLY A 316 -0.70 -11.41 -6.08
CA GLY A 316 -1.27 -10.60 -7.16
C GLY A 316 -0.20 -9.80 -7.91
N THR A 317 0.72 -9.15 -7.19
CA THR A 317 1.83 -8.41 -7.81
C THR A 317 2.73 -9.34 -8.65
N THR A 318 3.07 -10.51 -8.10
CA THR A 318 3.89 -11.49 -8.83
C THR A 318 3.16 -12.00 -10.08
N LEU A 319 1.86 -12.31 -9.97
CA LEU A 319 1.06 -12.79 -11.09
C LEU A 319 0.88 -11.71 -12.17
N LEU A 320 0.71 -10.43 -11.78
CA LEU A 320 0.55 -9.32 -12.70
C LEU A 320 1.72 -9.20 -13.69
N THR A 321 2.95 -9.46 -13.24
CA THR A 321 4.13 -9.33 -14.09
C THR A 321 4.13 -10.31 -15.28
N SER A 322 3.38 -11.39 -15.23
CA SER A 322 3.20 -12.34 -16.33
C SER A 322 2.13 -11.93 -17.35
N THR A 323 1.37 -10.86 -17.11
CA THR A 323 0.22 -10.48 -17.95
C THR A 323 0.57 -9.50 -19.07
N TYR A 324 1.71 -8.87 -19.02
CA TYR A 324 2.12 -7.81 -19.94
C TYR A 324 3.52 -8.03 -20.54
N GLN A 325 3.73 -7.47 -21.72
CA GLN A 325 5.04 -7.37 -22.36
C GLN A 325 5.81 -6.11 -21.89
N PRO A 326 7.14 -6.05 -22.03
CA PRO A 326 7.94 -4.89 -21.59
C PRO A 326 7.43 -3.53 -22.12
N ALA A 327 6.93 -3.47 -23.35
CA ALA A 327 6.35 -2.26 -23.94
C ALA A 327 5.02 -1.82 -23.27
N GLU A 328 4.29 -2.75 -22.67
CA GLU A 328 2.95 -2.53 -22.09
C GLU A 328 2.98 -2.21 -20.59
N ARG A 329 4.14 -2.40 -19.94
CA ARG A 329 4.29 -2.42 -18.49
C ARG A 329 3.68 -1.21 -17.79
N PHE A 330 3.99 0.01 -18.23
CA PHE A 330 3.56 1.22 -17.55
C PHE A 330 2.04 1.39 -17.58
N LYS A 331 1.38 1.09 -18.70
CA LYS A 331 -0.08 1.21 -18.79
C LYS A 331 -0.80 0.15 -17.96
N VAL A 332 -0.24 -1.07 -17.87
CA VAL A 332 -0.83 -2.16 -17.09
C VAL A 332 -0.62 -1.93 -15.59
N GLN A 333 0.58 -1.51 -15.19
CA GLN A 333 0.91 -1.16 -13.81
C GLN A 333 0.09 0.04 -13.33
N ALA A 334 -0.05 1.08 -14.18
CA ALA A 334 -0.90 2.24 -13.88
C ALA A 334 -2.35 1.85 -13.62
N LEU A 335 -2.93 1.03 -14.49
CA LEU A 335 -4.31 0.57 -14.33
C LEU A 335 -4.48 -0.28 -13.07
N ASN A 336 -3.57 -1.23 -12.83
CA ASN A 336 -3.60 -2.07 -11.63
C ASN A 336 -3.58 -1.22 -10.35
N ASP A 337 -2.63 -0.29 -10.24
CA ASP A 337 -2.48 0.54 -9.06
C ASP A 337 -3.65 1.52 -8.89
N PHE A 338 -4.16 2.05 -9.99
CA PHE A 338 -5.37 2.89 -9.95
C PHE A 338 -6.58 2.12 -9.41
N LEU A 339 -6.82 0.89 -9.88
CA LEU A 339 -7.91 0.05 -9.39
C LEU A 339 -7.75 -0.26 -7.90
N ILE A 340 -6.55 -0.65 -7.48
CA ILE A 340 -6.24 -0.96 -6.07
C ILE A 340 -6.51 0.26 -5.19
N PHE A 341 -5.88 1.39 -5.47
CA PHE A 341 -5.91 2.55 -4.57
C PHE A 341 -7.21 3.34 -4.64
N SER A 342 -7.92 3.32 -5.78
CA SER A 342 -9.27 3.88 -5.85
C SER A 342 -10.25 3.10 -5.00
N LEU A 343 -10.21 1.76 -5.05
CA LEU A 343 -11.07 0.92 -4.23
C LEU A 343 -10.70 1.03 -2.74
N GLN A 344 -9.42 1.13 -2.42
CA GLN A 344 -8.93 1.42 -1.08
C GLN A 344 -9.47 2.76 -0.55
N ALA A 345 -9.38 3.83 -1.34
CA ALA A 345 -9.86 5.15 -0.95
C ALA A 345 -11.36 5.16 -0.67
N MET A 346 -12.16 4.53 -1.55
CA MET A 346 -13.60 4.38 -1.34
C MET A 346 -13.92 3.59 -0.07
N ALA A 347 -13.19 2.50 0.17
CA ALA A 347 -13.35 1.67 1.35
C ALA A 347 -13.02 2.44 2.64
N ALA A 348 -11.90 3.15 2.66
CA ALA A 348 -11.48 3.94 3.82
C ALA A 348 -12.45 5.08 4.13
N LEU A 349 -12.91 5.82 3.10
CA LEU A 349 -13.88 6.91 3.26
C LEU A 349 -15.25 6.40 3.72
N GLY A 350 -15.69 5.25 3.21
CA GLY A 350 -16.97 4.64 3.57
C GLY A 350 -16.98 3.94 4.93
N SER A 351 -15.82 3.52 5.42
CA SER A 351 -15.67 2.69 6.62
C SER A 351 -16.30 3.30 7.87
N GLY A 352 -15.98 4.56 8.19
CA GLY A 352 -16.54 5.26 9.35
C GLY A 352 -18.04 5.46 9.26
N TYR A 353 -18.55 5.86 8.10
CA TYR A 353 -19.98 6.02 7.87
C TYR A 353 -20.75 4.71 8.05
N ILE A 354 -20.25 3.62 7.47
CA ILE A 354 -20.90 2.30 7.61
C ILE A 354 -20.89 1.85 9.08
N LEU A 355 -19.75 2.01 9.78
CA LEU A 355 -19.65 1.64 11.19
C LEU A 355 -20.63 2.40 12.07
N LEU A 356 -20.68 3.73 11.94
CA LEU A 356 -21.48 4.59 12.82
C LEU A 356 -22.97 4.53 12.50
N SER A 357 -23.34 4.34 11.21
CA SER A 357 -24.75 4.30 10.80
C SER A 357 -25.38 2.90 10.88
N TYR A 358 -24.60 1.85 10.64
CA TYR A 358 -25.13 0.47 10.49
C TYR A 358 -24.43 -0.56 11.38
N GLY A 359 -23.36 -0.15 12.09
CA GLY A 359 -22.64 -1.00 13.05
C GLY A 359 -21.58 -1.92 12.44
N TRP A 360 -20.87 -2.63 13.30
CA TRP A 360 -19.73 -3.48 12.95
C TRP A 360 -20.07 -4.61 11.95
N HIS A 361 -21.21 -5.29 12.16
CA HIS A 361 -21.60 -6.39 11.28
C HIS A 361 -21.88 -5.92 9.84
N ALA A 362 -22.38 -4.71 9.65
CA ALA A 362 -22.61 -4.15 8.32
C ALA A 362 -21.30 -4.00 7.52
N LEU A 363 -20.19 -3.60 8.19
CA LEU A 363 -18.86 -3.58 7.59
C LEU A 363 -18.46 -4.95 7.06
N LEU A 364 -18.67 -6.01 7.87
CA LEU A 364 -18.35 -7.38 7.48
C LEU A 364 -19.21 -7.85 6.29
N TYR A 365 -20.49 -7.47 6.26
CA TYR A 365 -21.39 -7.80 5.13
C TYR A 365 -20.93 -7.13 3.83
N VAL A 366 -20.41 -5.90 3.88
CA VAL A 366 -19.83 -5.22 2.70
C VAL A 366 -18.56 -5.93 2.20
N CYS A 367 -17.82 -6.60 3.06
CA CYS A 367 -16.65 -7.38 2.65
C CYS A 367 -17.02 -8.69 1.92
N MET A 368 -18.19 -9.29 2.22
CA MET A 368 -18.59 -10.59 1.66
C MET A 368 -18.70 -10.61 0.12
N PRO A 369 -19.37 -9.64 -0.55
CA PRO A 369 -19.43 -9.63 -2.01
C PRO A 369 -18.06 -9.48 -2.66
N LEU A 370 -17.10 -8.77 -2.03
CA LEU A 370 -15.74 -8.64 -2.53
C LEU A 370 -15.01 -9.99 -2.48
N LEU A 371 -15.14 -10.73 -1.38
CA LEU A 371 -14.58 -12.08 -1.27
C LEU A 371 -15.24 -13.07 -2.23
N LEU A 372 -16.56 -12.99 -2.37
CA LEU A 372 -17.29 -13.85 -3.29
C LEU A 372 -16.87 -13.62 -4.75
N ALA A 373 -16.75 -12.35 -5.16
CA ALA A 373 -16.24 -12.00 -6.48
C ALA A 373 -14.83 -12.57 -6.70
N MET A 374 -13.96 -12.51 -5.69
CA MET A 374 -12.62 -13.08 -5.77
C MET A 374 -12.62 -14.60 -5.88
N VAL A 375 -13.53 -15.30 -5.17
CA VAL A 375 -13.72 -16.75 -5.29
C VAL A 375 -14.15 -17.12 -6.70
N VAL A 376 -15.12 -16.39 -7.27
CA VAL A 376 -15.63 -16.63 -8.64
C VAL A 376 -14.51 -16.43 -9.67
N ILE A 377 -13.73 -15.35 -9.55
CA ILE A 377 -12.60 -15.08 -10.44
C ILE A 377 -11.57 -16.21 -10.32
N LEU A 378 -11.20 -16.60 -9.11
CA LEU A 378 -10.24 -17.67 -8.87
C LEU A 378 -10.71 -19.01 -9.44
N TRP A 379 -11.99 -19.32 -9.31
CA TRP A 379 -12.59 -20.54 -9.86
C TRP A 379 -12.56 -20.54 -11.40
N HIS A 380 -12.93 -19.43 -12.02
CA HIS A 380 -12.93 -19.26 -13.47
C HIS A 380 -11.53 -19.36 -14.09
N THR A 381 -10.50 -18.89 -13.37
CA THR A 381 -9.12 -18.88 -13.86
C THR A 381 -8.38 -20.21 -13.67
N ARG A 382 -8.85 -21.10 -12.79
CA ARG A 382 -8.23 -22.43 -12.54
C ARG A 382 -8.10 -23.31 -13.78
N GLY A 383 -9.06 -23.25 -14.70
CA GLY A 383 -9.07 -24.06 -15.91
C GLY A 383 -8.10 -23.59 -16.99
N GLN A 384 -7.60 -22.36 -16.93
CA GLN A 384 -6.81 -21.74 -18.01
C GLN A 384 -5.32 -21.59 -17.68
N SER A 385 -4.93 -21.67 -16.40
CA SER A 385 -3.55 -21.48 -15.96
C SER A 385 -2.60 -22.64 -16.33
N VAL A 386 -3.10 -23.79 -16.70
CA VAL A 386 -2.31 -24.97 -17.06
C VAL A 386 -1.80 -24.91 -18.53
N ALA A 387 -2.45 -24.13 -19.38
CA ALA A 387 -2.12 -24.09 -20.83
C ALA A 387 -1.04 -23.04 -21.22
N ALA A 388 -0.65 -22.13 -20.32
CA ALA A 388 0.20 -20.98 -20.68
C ALA A 388 1.70 -21.13 -20.31
N ILE A 389 2.12 -22.27 -19.76
CA ILE A 389 3.52 -22.50 -19.32
C ILE A 389 4.27 -23.50 -20.19
N THR A 390 3.79 -23.82 -21.36
CA THR A 390 4.60 -24.57 -22.35
C THR A 390 5.40 -23.54 -23.16
N PRO A 391 6.74 -23.46 -23.04
CA PRO A 391 7.54 -22.72 -23.99
C PRO A 391 7.39 -23.46 -25.34
N THR A 392 6.78 -22.84 -26.32
CA THR A 392 6.94 -23.27 -27.71
C THR A 392 8.44 -23.16 -28.03
N ALA A 393 9.09 -24.30 -28.00
CA ALA A 393 10.39 -24.49 -28.59
C ALA A 393 10.26 -24.16 -30.09
N ILE A 394 10.92 -23.10 -30.55
CA ILE A 394 11.48 -22.94 -31.87
C ILE A 394 12.77 -22.16 -31.71
#